data_c610ce1e5aa4e2cacac0f6113ca23dd3
#
_entry.id   c610ce1e5aa4e2cacac0f6113ca23dd3
#
_cell.length_a   1.000
_cell.length_b   1.000
_cell.length_c   1.000
_cell.angle_alpha   90.00
_cell.angle_beta   90.00
_cell.angle_gamma   90.00
#
_symmetry.space_group_name_H-M   'P 1'
#
loop_
_entity.id
_entity.type
_entity.pdbx_description
1 polymer ?
#
loop_
_entity_poly.entity_id
_entity_poly.type
_entity_poly.pdbx_seq_one_letter_code
_entity_poly.pdbx_strand_id
1 'polypeptide(L)'
;VYGYNFIEELITEDFATRFLEATPGSYRFPESYRQKNRALVAQQYISVKVAEQERLRALRMLSDNFNVDIYTGSDTSSMPHIHNRGFAKSLTEMPIIFNQSKINLNITAKSIRSGLSLRIFDVLAAGGFLITNYQTELPEFFEIGKDLVAYDSFDSLKELCSYYLAHDNEREEIARHGFET
;
A
#
# COMPACT_ATOMS: atom_id res chain seq x y z
N VAL A 1 -7.29 1.54 18.85
CA VAL A 1 -7.73 2.73 18.08
C VAL A 1 -6.77 2.86 16.91
N TYR A 2 -7.21 2.45 15.75
CA TYR A 2 -6.42 2.58 14.53
C TYR A 2 -6.34 4.05 14.16
N GLY A 3 -5.21 4.68 14.49
CA GLY A 3 -4.97 6.10 14.23
C GLY A 3 -4.65 6.36 12.77
N TYR A 4 -5.64 6.36 11.91
CA TYR A 4 -5.49 6.84 10.53
C TYR A 4 -5.53 8.37 10.54
N ASN A 5 -4.38 9.01 10.49
CA ASN A 5 -4.28 10.44 10.26
C ASN A 5 -4.49 10.71 8.76
N PHE A 6 -5.65 11.20 8.40
CA PHE A 6 -5.90 11.65 7.04
C PHE A 6 -5.07 12.89 6.74
N ILE A 7 -4.34 12.85 5.64
CA ILE A 7 -3.45 13.93 5.21
C ILE A 7 -4.23 15.23 5.01
N GLU A 8 -5.49 15.13 4.56
CA GLU A 8 -6.35 16.28 4.31
C GLU A 8 -6.60 17.14 5.55
N GLU A 9 -6.65 16.54 6.74
CA GLU A 9 -6.85 17.28 8.00
C GLU A 9 -5.62 18.10 8.38
N LEU A 10 -4.46 17.79 7.80
CA LEU A 10 -3.20 18.49 8.04
C LEU A 10 -2.92 19.59 7.02
N ILE A 11 -3.64 19.63 5.89
CA ILE A 11 -3.44 20.59 4.80
C ILE A 11 -4.36 21.78 5.00
N THR A 12 -3.90 22.76 5.77
CA THR A 12 -4.55 24.07 5.89
C THR A 12 -4.28 24.92 4.65
N GLU A 13 -5.09 25.97 4.42
CA GLU A 13 -4.86 26.93 3.32
C GLU A 13 -3.50 27.62 3.41
N ASP A 14 -3.03 27.97 4.62
CA ASP A 14 -1.71 28.55 4.85
C ASP A 14 -0.59 27.54 4.46
N PHE A 15 -0.71 26.29 4.88
CA PHE A 15 0.24 25.24 4.52
C PHE A 15 0.23 25.01 3.00
N ALA A 16 -0.93 24.92 2.37
CA ALA A 16 -1.06 24.75 0.93
C ALA A 16 -0.40 25.90 0.16
N THR A 17 -0.60 27.13 0.60
CA THR A 17 0.01 28.33 0.00
C THR A 17 1.53 28.24 0.06
N ARG A 18 2.11 28.02 1.24
CA ARG A 18 3.56 27.89 1.42
C ARG A 18 4.17 26.74 0.62
N PHE A 19 3.47 25.61 0.54
CA PHE A 19 3.90 24.47 -0.24
C PHE A 19 3.96 24.79 -1.74
N LEU A 20 2.93 25.42 -2.29
CA LEU A 20 2.86 25.80 -3.70
C LEU A 20 3.89 26.88 -4.06
N GLU A 21 4.18 27.82 -3.17
CA GLU A 21 5.22 28.83 -3.34
C GLU A 21 6.62 28.24 -3.31
N ALA A 22 6.87 27.25 -2.43
CA ALA A 22 8.17 26.59 -2.31
C ALA A 22 8.50 25.66 -3.48
N THR A 23 7.51 25.27 -4.30
CA THR A 23 7.68 24.32 -5.40
C THR A 23 7.16 24.86 -6.74
N PRO A 24 7.60 26.06 -7.18
CA PRO A 24 7.12 26.65 -8.42
C PRO A 24 7.55 25.81 -9.66
N GLY A 25 6.67 25.66 -10.62
CA GLY A 25 6.95 24.99 -11.89
C GLY A 25 6.77 23.48 -11.92
N SER A 26 6.47 22.85 -10.78
CA SER A 26 6.29 21.38 -10.69
C SER A 26 4.88 20.90 -11.00
N TYR A 27 3.95 21.79 -11.34
CA TYR A 27 2.53 21.47 -11.40
C TYR A 27 2.01 21.34 -12.83
N ARG A 28 1.24 20.26 -13.07
CA ARG A 28 0.56 20.00 -14.35
C ARG A 28 -0.69 20.85 -14.58
N PHE A 29 -1.15 21.57 -13.56
CA PHE A 29 -2.37 22.39 -13.64
C PHE A 29 -2.08 23.83 -14.09
N PRO A 30 -2.98 24.45 -14.89
CA PRO A 30 -2.89 25.85 -15.21
C PRO A 30 -2.87 26.74 -13.96
N GLU A 31 -2.18 27.88 -14.02
CA GLU A 31 -2.03 28.78 -12.87
C GLU A 31 -3.37 29.28 -12.32
N SER A 32 -4.31 29.61 -13.20
CA SER A 32 -5.66 30.03 -12.79
C SER A 32 -6.41 28.97 -11.98
N TYR A 33 -6.21 27.70 -12.30
CA TYR A 33 -6.78 26.58 -11.54
C TYR A 33 -6.08 26.43 -10.18
N ARG A 34 -4.76 26.51 -10.14
CA ARG A 34 -3.96 26.42 -8.90
C ARG A 34 -4.34 27.50 -7.90
N GLN A 35 -4.50 28.73 -8.35
CA GLN A 35 -4.86 29.85 -7.47
C GLN A 35 -6.24 29.68 -6.82
N LYS A 36 -7.21 29.09 -7.55
CA LYS A 36 -8.57 28.87 -7.04
C LYS A 36 -8.71 27.61 -6.19
N ASN A 37 -7.81 26.65 -6.34
CA ASN A 37 -7.92 25.31 -5.74
C ASN A 37 -6.63 24.92 -5.01
N ARG A 38 -6.02 25.84 -4.27
CA ARG A 38 -4.69 25.65 -3.65
C ARG A 38 -4.61 24.41 -2.77
N ALA A 39 -5.54 24.24 -1.85
CA ALA A 39 -5.57 23.11 -0.94
C ALA A 39 -5.69 21.77 -1.70
N LEU A 40 -6.59 21.69 -2.70
CA LEU A 40 -6.79 20.50 -3.50
C LEU A 40 -5.53 20.12 -4.29
N VAL A 41 -4.86 21.10 -4.90
CA VAL A 41 -3.63 20.88 -5.66
C VAL A 41 -2.50 20.43 -4.74
N ALA A 42 -2.30 21.11 -3.61
CA ALA A 42 -1.29 20.75 -2.62
C ALA A 42 -1.53 19.34 -2.07
N GLN A 43 -2.77 19.04 -1.70
CA GLN A 43 -3.19 17.72 -1.23
C GLN A 43 -2.84 16.63 -2.24
N GLN A 44 -3.14 16.82 -3.52
CA GLN A 44 -2.87 15.82 -4.54
C GLN A 44 -1.37 15.51 -4.67
N TYR A 45 -0.50 16.53 -4.68
CA TYR A 45 0.94 16.32 -4.75
C TYR A 45 1.51 15.73 -3.47
N ILE A 46 1.10 16.21 -2.31
CA ILE A 46 1.55 15.72 -1.01
C ILE A 46 1.12 14.28 -0.81
N SER A 47 -0.12 13.93 -1.14
CA SER A 47 -0.65 12.58 -1.00
C SER A 47 0.13 11.55 -1.83
N VAL A 48 0.48 11.90 -3.08
CA VAL A 48 1.31 11.04 -3.92
C VAL A 48 2.70 10.85 -3.29
N LYS A 49 3.31 11.93 -2.80
CA LYS A 49 4.66 11.86 -2.21
C LYS A 49 4.68 11.11 -0.88
N VAL A 50 3.66 11.28 -0.05
CA VAL A 50 3.52 10.51 1.20
C VAL A 50 3.33 9.02 0.89
N ALA A 51 2.45 8.67 -0.04
CA ALA A 51 2.24 7.28 -0.43
C ALA A 51 3.51 6.63 -0.99
N GLU A 52 4.29 7.36 -1.80
CA GLU A 52 5.61 6.92 -2.28
C GLU A 52 6.56 6.65 -1.12
N GLN A 53 6.70 7.60 -0.19
CA GLN A 53 7.61 7.47 0.95
C GLN A 53 7.21 6.32 1.89
N GLU A 54 5.92 6.12 2.13
CA GLU A 54 5.43 5.01 2.94
C GLU A 54 5.77 3.66 2.30
N ARG A 55 5.52 3.51 0.99
CA ARG A 55 5.89 2.29 0.25
C ARG A 55 7.38 2.04 0.29
N LEU A 56 8.20 3.06 0.05
CA LEU A 56 9.66 2.93 0.09
C LEU A 56 10.15 2.54 1.48
N ARG A 57 9.59 3.10 2.55
CA ARG A 57 9.94 2.74 3.94
C ARG A 57 9.54 1.30 4.26
N ALA A 58 8.33 0.89 3.90
CA ALA A 58 7.88 -0.49 4.08
C ALA A 58 8.78 -1.47 3.33
N LEU A 59 9.06 -1.22 2.06
CA LEU A 59 9.90 -2.09 1.23
C LEU A 59 11.34 -2.19 1.75
N ARG A 60 11.94 -1.09 2.19
CA ARG A 60 13.27 -1.10 2.82
C ARG A 60 13.26 -1.93 4.09
N MET A 61 12.35 -1.64 5.01
CA MET A 61 12.24 -2.39 6.27
C MET A 61 12.03 -3.88 6.02
N LEU A 62 11.17 -4.25 5.06
CA LEU A 62 10.91 -5.65 4.73
C LEU A 62 12.13 -6.30 4.07
N SER A 63 12.80 -5.65 3.12
CA SER A 63 13.96 -6.22 2.43
C SER A 63 15.20 -6.35 3.33
N ASP A 64 15.31 -5.52 4.36
CA ASP A 64 16.38 -5.64 5.36
C ASP A 64 16.17 -6.84 6.31
N ASN A 65 14.95 -7.42 6.36
CA ASN A 65 14.62 -8.49 7.28
C ASN A 65 14.15 -9.79 6.59
N PHE A 66 13.68 -9.71 5.34
CA PHE A 66 13.05 -10.81 4.61
C PHE A 66 13.48 -10.84 3.15
N ASN A 67 13.20 -11.94 2.49
CA ASN A 67 13.37 -12.10 1.05
C ASN A 67 12.17 -11.45 0.34
N VAL A 68 12.38 -10.35 -0.37
CA VAL A 68 11.31 -9.57 -1.00
C VAL A 68 11.48 -9.54 -2.51
N ASP A 69 10.49 -10.09 -3.20
CA ASP A 69 10.35 -9.94 -4.64
C ASP A 69 9.39 -8.78 -4.97
N ILE A 70 9.76 -7.93 -5.91
CA ILE A 70 8.88 -6.87 -6.43
C ILE A 70 8.77 -7.00 -7.95
N TYR A 71 7.56 -6.79 -8.46
CA TYR A 71 7.26 -6.79 -9.89
C TYR A 71 6.96 -5.36 -10.34
N THR A 72 7.98 -4.68 -10.88
CA THR A 72 7.86 -3.28 -11.27
C THR A 72 8.86 -2.90 -12.38
N GLY A 73 8.46 -1.93 -13.21
CA GLY A 73 9.40 -1.27 -14.14
C GLY A 73 10.11 -0.06 -13.53
N SER A 74 9.85 0.28 -12.26
CA SER A 74 10.52 1.37 -11.58
C SER A 74 11.95 1.00 -11.22
N ASP A 75 12.84 2.00 -11.13
CA ASP A 75 14.20 1.80 -10.65
C ASP A 75 14.19 1.44 -9.16
N THR A 76 14.82 0.32 -8.81
CA THR A 76 14.98 -0.19 -7.46
C THR A 76 16.43 -0.16 -6.97
N SER A 77 17.33 0.50 -7.69
CA SER A 77 18.77 0.57 -7.38
C SER A 77 19.07 1.10 -5.97
N SER A 78 18.18 1.94 -5.42
CA SER A 78 18.29 2.44 -4.04
C SER A 78 17.90 1.43 -2.96
N MET A 79 17.48 0.22 -3.33
CA MET A 79 17.04 -0.87 -2.45
C MET A 79 17.76 -2.17 -2.85
N PRO A 80 19.05 -2.35 -2.50
CA PRO A 80 19.89 -3.44 -3.02
C PRO A 80 19.44 -4.83 -2.56
N HIS A 81 18.66 -4.93 -1.50
CA HIS A 81 18.15 -6.19 -0.96
C HIS A 81 16.81 -6.63 -1.57
N ILE A 82 16.23 -5.81 -2.48
CA ILE A 82 14.99 -6.16 -3.19
C ILE A 82 15.32 -6.89 -4.50
N HIS A 83 14.63 -7.98 -4.74
CA HIS A 83 14.69 -8.70 -6.00
C HIS A 83 13.64 -8.14 -6.97
N ASN A 84 14.05 -7.24 -7.87
CA ASN A 84 13.17 -6.75 -8.91
C ASN A 84 13.03 -7.79 -10.03
N ARG A 85 11.83 -8.33 -10.21
CA ARG A 85 11.47 -9.34 -11.21
C ARG A 85 10.94 -8.74 -12.53
N GLY A 86 10.92 -7.40 -12.65
CA GLY A 86 10.38 -6.71 -13.82
C GLY A 86 8.85 -6.68 -13.84
N PHE A 87 8.29 -6.75 -15.03
CA PHE A 87 6.83 -6.75 -15.20
C PHE A 87 6.26 -8.16 -15.17
N ALA A 88 5.05 -8.29 -14.57
CA ALA A 88 4.24 -9.50 -14.67
C ALA A 88 2.95 -9.18 -15.44
N LYS A 89 2.50 -10.11 -16.28
CA LYS A 89 1.23 -9.99 -17.01
C LYS A 89 0.06 -10.16 -16.06
N SER A 90 -0.83 -9.19 -16.05
CA SER A 90 -1.91 -9.09 -15.06
C SER A 90 -2.86 -10.29 -15.06
N LEU A 91 -3.19 -10.85 -16.22
CA LEU A 91 -4.19 -11.92 -16.33
C LEU A 91 -3.61 -13.33 -16.24
N THR A 92 -2.34 -13.51 -16.55
CA THR A 92 -1.75 -14.86 -16.68
C THR A 92 -0.63 -15.16 -15.69
N GLU A 93 0.15 -14.15 -15.32
CA GLU A 93 1.31 -14.32 -14.43
C GLU A 93 1.02 -13.87 -13.00
N MET A 94 0.33 -12.73 -12.83
CA MET A 94 0.04 -12.19 -11.51
C MET A 94 -0.76 -13.15 -10.60
N PRO A 95 -1.82 -13.84 -11.08
CA PRO A 95 -2.54 -14.79 -10.23
C PRO A 95 -1.66 -15.94 -9.74
N ILE A 96 -0.75 -16.43 -10.58
CA ILE A 96 0.20 -17.48 -10.20
C ILE A 96 1.18 -16.96 -9.14
N ILE A 97 1.70 -15.73 -9.33
CA ILE A 97 2.59 -15.09 -8.37
C ILE A 97 1.90 -14.92 -7.01
N PHE A 98 0.65 -14.44 -7.00
CA PHE A 98 -0.11 -14.28 -5.77
C PHE A 98 -0.34 -15.59 -5.04
N ASN A 99 -0.72 -16.63 -5.77
CA ASN A 99 -0.95 -17.96 -5.19
C ASN A 99 0.35 -18.59 -4.62
N GLN A 100 1.48 -18.43 -5.31
CA GLN A 100 2.74 -19.06 -4.92
C GLN A 100 3.57 -18.24 -3.92
N SER A 101 3.23 -16.98 -3.72
CA SER A 101 3.90 -16.13 -2.73
C SER A 101 3.45 -16.50 -1.32
N LYS A 102 4.39 -16.68 -0.39
CA LYS A 102 4.04 -16.93 1.02
C LYS A 102 3.22 -15.79 1.61
N ILE A 103 3.58 -14.56 1.30
CA ILE A 103 2.88 -13.36 1.75
C ILE A 103 2.76 -12.40 0.56
N ASN A 104 1.57 -11.93 0.30
CA ASN A 104 1.31 -10.82 -0.59
C ASN A 104 1.05 -9.56 0.23
N LEU A 105 1.64 -8.43 -0.18
CA LEU A 105 1.49 -7.16 0.51
C LEU A 105 0.68 -6.18 -0.33
N ASN A 106 -0.34 -5.59 0.29
CA ASN A 106 -1.02 -4.41 -0.25
C ASN A 106 -0.77 -3.19 0.64
N ILE A 107 -0.41 -2.06 0.03
CA ILE A 107 -0.23 -0.77 0.70
C ILE A 107 -1.11 0.24 -0.02
N THR A 108 -2.31 0.45 0.51
CA THR A 108 -3.23 1.48 0.02
C THR A 108 -2.75 2.85 0.51
N ALA A 109 -2.76 3.83 -0.39
CA ALA A 109 -2.35 5.19 -0.05
C ALA A 109 -3.31 5.82 0.98
N LYS A 110 -2.78 6.50 1.97
CA LYS A 110 -3.54 7.18 3.04
C LYS A 110 -4.49 8.28 2.56
N SER A 111 -4.34 8.73 1.34
CA SER A 111 -5.29 9.67 0.70
C SER A 111 -6.58 9.00 0.23
N ILE A 112 -6.62 7.67 0.17
CA ILE A 112 -7.85 6.93 -0.15
C ILE A 112 -8.63 6.75 1.15
N ARG A 113 -9.68 7.57 1.31
CA ARG A 113 -10.52 7.62 2.51
C ARG A 113 -11.61 6.56 2.51
N SER A 114 -12.07 6.18 1.31
CA SER A 114 -13.11 5.19 1.11
C SER A 114 -12.79 4.32 -0.11
N GLY A 115 -13.34 3.11 -0.12
CA GLY A 115 -13.07 2.10 -1.13
C GLY A 115 -11.85 1.23 -0.83
N LEU A 116 -11.93 -0.01 -1.24
CA LEU A 116 -10.85 -0.98 -1.11
C LEU A 116 -10.03 -1.06 -2.40
N SER A 117 -8.74 -1.31 -2.28
CA SER A 117 -7.87 -1.56 -3.43
C SER A 117 -8.29 -2.83 -4.17
N LEU A 118 -8.41 -2.77 -5.50
CA LEU A 118 -8.68 -3.96 -6.32
C LEU A 118 -7.62 -5.06 -6.11
N ARG A 119 -6.42 -4.71 -5.70
CA ARG A 119 -5.35 -5.66 -5.37
C ARG A 119 -5.74 -6.62 -4.26
N ILE A 120 -6.56 -6.19 -3.30
CA ILE A 120 -7.08 -7.06 -2.23
C ILE A 120 -7.86 -8.22 -2.87
N PHE A 121 -8.81 -7.90 -3.72
CA PHE A 121 -9.64 -8.89 -4.42
C PHE A 121 -8.82 -9.76 -5.38
N ASP A 122 -7.86 -9.19 -6.12
CA ASP A 122 -6.97 -9.93 -7.01
C ASP A 122 -6.19 -11.02 -6.28
N VAL A 123 -5.65 -10.70 -5.10
CA VAL A 123 -4.86 -11.64 -4.28
C VAL A 123 -5.74 -12.73 -3.70
N LEU A 124 -6.89 -12.36 -3.10
CA LEU A 124 -7.82 -13.32 -2.50
C LEU A 124 -8.42 -14.24 -3.57
N ALA A 125 -8.86 -13.71 -4.71
CA ALA A 125 -9.35 -14.49 -5.83
C ALA A 125 -8.33 -15.45 -6.44
N ALA A 126 -7.02 -15.18 -6.25
CA ALA A 126 -5.95 -16.09 -6.64
C ALA A 126 -5.62 -17.14 -5.55
N GLY A 127 -6.29 -17.13 -4.40
CA GLY A 127 -5.99 -17.98 -3.25
C GLY A 127 -4.67 -17.61 -2.55
N GLY A 128 -4.23 -16.36 -2.65
CA GLY A 128 -3.01 -15.86 -2.03
C GLY A 128 -3.27 -15.34 -0.61
N PHE A 129 -2.33 -15.57 0.31
CA PHE A 129 -2.35 -14.95 1.64
C PHE A 129 -2.02 -13.46 1.53
N LEU A 130 -2.83 -12.61 2.14
CA LEU A 130 -2.73 -11.16 2.04
C LEU A 130 -2.50 -10.50 3.40
N ILE A 131 -1.47 -9.64 3.47
CA ILE A 131 -1.31 -8.62 4.52
C ILE A 131 -1.56 -7.25 3.89
N THR A 132 -2.48 -6.46 4.45
CA THR A 132 -2.81 -5.11 3.95
C THR A 132 -2.77 -4.08 5.08
N ASN A 133 -2.51 -2.82 4.76
CA ASN A 133 -2.74 -1.78 5.77
C ASN A 133 -4.23 -1.66 6.08
N TYR A 134 -4.54 -1.40 7.36
CA TYR A 134 -5.92 -1.26 7.80
C TYR A 134 -6.64 -0.14 7.03
N GLN A 135 -7.86 -0.43 6.61
CA GLN A 135 -8.83 0.52 6.04
C GLN A 135 -10.16 0.32 6.75
N THR A 136 -10.88 1.41 7.00
CA THR A 136 -12.12 1.40 7.79
C THR A 136 -13.22 0.52 7.20
N GLU A 137 -13.20 0.32 5.89
CA GLU A 137 -14.18 -0.50 5.17
C GLU A 137 -13.83 -1.99 5.11
N LEU A 138 -12.60 -2.40 5.49
CA LEU A 138 -12.22 -3.81 5.48
C LEU A 138 -13.20 -4.71 6.26
N PRO A 139 -13.64 -4.34 7.49
CA PRO A 139 -14.56 -5.16 8.26
C PRO A 139 -15.98 -5.27 7.68
N GLU A 140 -16.33 -4.45 6.69
CA GLU A 140 -17.62 -4.55 6.00
C GLU A 140 -17.66 -5.71 5.00
N PHE A 141 -16.49 -6.13 4.51
CA PHE A 141 -16.35 -7.15 3.47
C PHE A 141 -15.62 -8.41 3.96
N PHE A 142 -14.74 -8.28 4.95
CA PHE A 142 -13.84 -9.34 5.37
C PHE A 142 -13.74 -9.45 6.90
N GLU A 143 -13.59 -10.66 7.40
CA GLU A 143 -13.23 -10.92 8.79
C GLU A 143 -11.70 -10.86 8.94
N ILE A 144 -11.19 -9.75 9.53
CA ILE A 144 -9.75 -9.55 9.71
C ILE A 144 -9.19 -10.62 10.67
N GLY A 145 -8.10 -11.26 10.27
CA GLY A 145 -7.50 -12.40 10.97
C GLY A 145 -8.01 -13.76 10.52
N LYS A 146 -9.04 -13.80 9.65
CA LYS A 146 -9.60 -15.03 9.10
C LYS A 146 -9.58 -15.06 7.58
N ASP A 147 -9.96 -13.98 6.90
CA ASP A 147 -9.99 -13.90 5.43
C ASP A 147 -8.73 -13.20 4.89
N LEU A 148 -8.18 -12.29 5.66
CA LEU A 148 -6.95 -11.56 5.42
C LEU A 148 -6.38 -11.00 6.72
N VAL A 149 -5.17 -10.45 6.67
CA VAL A 149 -4.52 -9.83 7.83
C VAL A 149 -4.32 -8.34 7.59
N ALA A 150 -4.58 -7.51 8.60
CA ALA A 150 -4.38 -6.07 8.53
C ALA A 150 -3.31 -5.59 9.52
N TYR A 151 -2.47 -4.64 9.08
CA TYR A 151 -1.50 -3.96 9.93
C TYR A 151 -1.82 -2.47 10.04
N ASP A 152 -1.37 -1.84 11.12
CA ASP A 152 -1.57 -0.41 11.42
C ASP A 152 -0.26 0.39 11.55
N SER A 153 0.86 -0.31 11.66
CA SER A 153 2.20 0.28 11.81
C SER A 153 3.26 -0.55 11.09
N PHE A 154 4.44 0.01 10.86
CA PHE A 154 5.56 -0.76 10.28
C PHE A 154 6.08 -1.84 11.22
N ASP A 155 6.00 -1.61 12.53
CA ASP A 155 6.39 -2.61 13.52
C ASP A 155 5.42 -3.79 13.49
N SER A 156 4.11 -3.54 13.50
CA SER A 156 3.11 -4.61 13.36
C SER A 156 3.23 -5.35 12.02
N LEU A 157 3.52 -4.65 10.91
CA LEU A 157 3.78 -5.29 9.63
C LEU A 157 4.96 -6.28 9.70
N LYS A 158 6.07 -5.86 10.32
CA LYS A 158 7.25 -6.71 10.49
C LYS A 158 6.97 -7.93 11.35
N GLU A 159 6.26 -7.74 12.46
CA GLU A 159 5.88 -8.82 13.37
C GLU A 159 4.95 -9.84 12.68
N LEU A 160 3.94 -9.36 11.97
CA LEU A 160 3.02 -10.20 11.19
C LEU A 160 3.75 -10.99 10.09
N CYS A 161 4.66 -10.36 9.35
CA CYS A 161 5.47 -11.06 8.37
C CYS A 161 6.32 -12.16 9.03
N SER A 162 6.98 -11.86 10.16
CA SER A 162 7.78 -12.85 10.90
C SER A 162 6.93 -14.01 11.37
N TYR A 163 5.76 -13.71 11.94
CA TYR A 163 4.83 -14.70 12.45
C TYR A 163 4.34 -15.66 11.35
N TYR A 164 3.75 -15.10 10.29
CA TYR A 164 3.15 -15.91 9.23
C TYR A 164 4.16 -16.61 8.33
N LEU A 165 5.42 -16.18 8.29
CA LEU A 165 6.48 -16.95 7.64
C LEU A 165 6.86 -18.21 8.42
N ALA A 166 6.60 -18.24 9.73
CA ALA A 166 6.85 -19.39 10.62
C ALA A 166 5.60 -20.27 10.82
N HIS A 167 4.40 -19.82 10.44
CA HIS A 167 3.13 -20.52 10.68
C HIS A 167 2.40 -20.83 9.37
N ASP A 168 2.98 -21.74 8.59
CA ASP A 168 2.49 -22.09 7.24
C ASP A 168 1.02 -22.56 7.26
N ASN A 169 0.62 -23.43 8.18
CA ASN A 169 -0.75 -23.97 8.24
C ASN A 169 -1.81 -22.86 8.48
N GLU A 170 -1.55 -21.95 9.41
CA GLU A 170 -2.47 -20.85 9.71
C GLU A 170 -2.56 -19.86 8.52
N ARG A 171 -1.41 -19.59 7.89
CA ARG A 171 -1.37 -18.75 6.69
C ARG A 171 -2.19 -19.34 5.53
N GLU A 172 -2.05 -20.65 5.29
CA GLU A 172 -2.79 -21.36 4.24
C GLU A 172 -4.29 -21.42 4.55
N GLU A 173 -4.67 -21.57 5.82
CA GLU A 173 -6.06 -21.54 6.26
C GLU A 173 -6.70 -20.16 5.98
N ILE A 174 -6.01 -19.08 6.34
CA ILE A 174 -6.49 -17.71 6.08
C ILE A 174 -6.59 -17.45 4.58
N ALA A 175 -5.60 -17.88 3.78
CA ALA A 175 -5.65 -17.73 2.32
C ALA A 175 -6.84 -18.47 1.70
N ARG A 176 -7.14 -19.68 2.19
CA ARG A 176 -8.31 -20.46 1.76
C ARG A 176 -9.62 -19.77 2.12
N HIS A 177 -9.75 -19.27 3.35
CA HIS A 177 -10.94 -18.53 3.77
C HIS A 177 -11.16 -17.28 2.91
N GLY A 178 -10.12 -16.48 2.70
CA GLY A 178 -10.21 -15.29 1.86
C GLY A 178 -10.58 -15.59 0.39
N PHE A 179 -10.22 -16.77 -0.12
CA PHE A 179 -10.65 -17.21 -1.46
C PHE A 179 -12.15 -17.62 -1.51
N GLU A 180 -12.67 -18.19 -0.43
CA GLU A 180 -14.05 -18.67 -0.32
C GLU A 180 -15.07 -17.55 -0.03
N THR A 181 -14.60 -16.37 0.50
CA THR A 181 -15.41 -15.18 0.79
C THR A 181 -15.72 -14.39 -0.47
#